data_d62717519750c20f13b9fc9d69694de7
#
_entry.id   d62717519750c20f13b9fc9d69694de7
#
_cell.length_a   1.000
_cell.length_b   1.000
_cell.length_c   1.000
_cell.angle_alpha   90.00
_cell.angle_beta   90.00
_cell.angle_gamma   90.00
#
_symmetry.space_group_name_H-M   'P 1'
#
loop_
_entity.id
_entity.type
_entity.pdbx_description
1 polymer ?
#
loop_
_entity_poly.entity_id
_entity_poly.type
_entity_poly.pdbx_seq_one_letter_code
_entity_poly.pdbx_strand_id
1 'polypeptide(L)'
;MADVLQQIIDADVIVLASPVYFYSISAQLKATIDRTVARWLEVKDKEFYYIATCAEAEPKAVETTFACFHGYADCVEGAVEKGRIAGIGVYEAGAVKDTEYMKAAYEMGKSV
;
A
#
# COMPACT_ATOMS: atom_id res chain seq x y z
N MET A 1 -9.45 -2.28 16.21
CA MET A 1 -9.24 -3.16 15.04
C MET A 1 -10.52 -3.68 14.39
N ALA A 2 -11.52 -4.03 15.17
CA ALA A 2 -12.79 -4.54 14.63
C ALA A 2 -13.46 -3.57 13.64
N ASP A 3 -13.46 -2.27 13.94
CA ASP A 3 -14.05 -1.26 13.07
C ASP A 3 -13.23 -1.08 11.77
N VAL A 4 -11.90 -1.13 11.87
CA VAL A 4 -11.02 -1.04 10.70
C VAL A 4 -11.23 -2.26 9.81
N LEU A 5 -11.31 -3.44 10.40
CA LEU A 5 -11.54 -4.67 9.64
C LEU A 5 -12.90 -4.65 8.93
N GLN A 6 -13.93 -4.12 9.58
CA GLN A 6 -15.23 -3.99 8.93
C GLN A 6 -15.17 -3.03 7.75
N GLN A 7 -14.45 -1.89 7.88
CA GLN A 7 -14.24 -0.96 6.76
C GLN A 7 -13.49 -1.62 5.60
N ILE A 8 -12.49 -2.45 5.89
CA ILE A 8 -11.77 -3.21 4.86
C ILE A 8 -12.71 -4.17 4.13
N ILE A 9 -13.57 -4.85 4.87
CA ILE A 9 -14.55 -5.79 4.29
C ILE A 9 -15.56 -5.05 3.41
N ASP A 10 -16.01 -3.88 3.84
CA ASP A 10 -17.03 -3.11 3.12
C ASP A 10 -16.50 -2.33 1.91
N ALA A 11 -15.21 -2.01 1.89
CA ALA A 11 -14.61 -1.23 0.82
C ALA A 11 -14.45 -2.07 -0.46
N ASP A 12 -14.61 -1.43 -1.61
CA ASP A 12 -14.32 -2.03 -2.92
C ASP A 12 -12.84 -1.85 -3.29
N VAL A 13 -12.23 -0.76 -2.83
CA VAL A 13 -10.86 -0.38 -3.14
C VAL A 13 -10.05 -0.27 -1.86
N ILE A 14 -8.86 -0.86 -1.85
CA ILE A 14 -7.92 -0.79 -0.74
C ILE A 14 -6.63 -0.14 -1.23
N VAL A 15 -6.21 0.92 -0.56
CA VAL A 15 -4.91 1.56 -0.80
C VAL A 15 -3.99 1.20 0.36
N LEU A 16 -2.92 0.47 0.07
CA LEU A 16 -1.88 0.17 1.05
C LEU A 16 -0.74 1.16 0.85
N ALA A 17 -0.47 1.97 1.87
CA ALA A 17 0.56 2.99 1.81
C ALA A 17 1.50 2.85 3.01
N SER A 18 2.81 2.89 2.75
CA SER A 18 3.81 2.80 3.80
C SER A 18 5.10 3.53 3.43
N PRO A 19 5.76 4.18 4.39
CA PRO A 19 7.17 4.47 4.22
C PRO A 19 7.95 3.17 4.20
N VAL A 20 9.13 3.21 3.60
CA VAL A 20 10.05 2.08 3.59
C VAL A 20 10.97 2.19 4.80
N TYR A 21 10.85 1.25 5.71
CA TYR A 21 11.72 1.13 6.89
C TYR A 21 12.52 -0.16 6.76
N PHE A 22 13.84 -0.03 6.63
CA PHE A 22 14.73 -1.19 6.46
C PHE A 22 14.22 -2.13 5.35
N TYR A 23 13.94 -1.53 4.20
CA TYR A 23 13.47 -2.22 2.97
C TYR A 23 12.09 -2.84 3.04
N SER A 24 11.30 -2.56 4.07
CA SER A 24 9.98 -3.18 4.23
C SER A 24 8.92 -2.18 4.69
N ILE A 25 7.70 -2.68 4.88
CA ILE A 25 6.57 -1.88 5.36
C ILE A 25 6.74 -1.54 6.85
N SER A 26 6.00 -0.53 7.30
CA SER A 26 5.98 -0.17 8.71
C SER A 26 5.39 -1.29 9.57
N ALA A 27 5.85 -1.39 10.81
CA ALA A 27 5.33 -2.37 11.76
C ALA A 27 3.83 -2.18 12.02
N GLN A 28 3.37 -0.94 12.05
CA GLN A 28 1.96 -0.62 12.28
C GLN A 28 1.08 -1.16 11.14
N LEU A 29 1.50 -0.98 9.89
CA LEU A 29 0.76 -1.49 8.74
C LEU A 29 0.79 -3.02 8.72
N LYS A 30 1.95 -3.63 9.00
CA LYS A 30 2.04 -5.10 9.07
C LYS A 30 1.13 -5.66 10.15
N ALA A 31 1.09 -5.03 11.32
CA ALA A 31 0.19 -5.44 12.40
C ALA A 31 -1.28 -5.33 11.98
N THR A 32 -1.64 -4.28 11.24
CA THR A 32 -2.99 -4.12 10.71
C THR A 32 -3.35 -5.25 9.75
N ILE A 33 -2.46 -5.53 8.80
CA ILE A 33 -2.63 -6.62 7.84
C ILE A 33 -2.79 -7.96 8.58
N ASP A 34 -1.89 -8.26 9.49
CA ASP A 34 -1.90 -9.53 10.22
C ASP A 34 -3.18 -9.73 11.03
N ARG A 35 -3.72 -8.65 11.58
CA ARG A 35 -4.96 -8.73 12.35
C ARG A 35 -6.22 -8.91 11.51
N THR A 36 -6.14 -8.78 10.18
CA THR A 36 -7.26 -9.13 9.31
C THR A 36 -7.51 -10.64 9.30
N VAL A 37 -6.56 -11.45 9.77
CA VAL A 37 -6.70 -12.91 9.80
C VAL A 37 -7.98 -13.39 10.48
N ALA A 38 -8.48 -12.63 11.45
CA ALA A 38 -9.70 -12.99 12.18
C ALA A 38 -10.92 -13.17 11.27
N ARG A 39 -10.97 -12.43 10.15
CA ARG A 39 -12.09 -12.47 9.20
C ARG A 39 -11.61 -12.34 7.75
N TRP A 40 -10.36 -12.76 7.46
CA TRP A 40 -9.75 -12.54 6.15
C TRP A 40 -10.51 -13.16 4.97
N LEU A 41 -11.24 -14.24 5.22
CA LEU A 41 -12.07 -14.87 4.18
C LEU A 41 -13.25 -14.01 3.73
N GLU A 42 -13.60 -12.99 4.51
CA GLU A 42 -14.62 -12.02 4.12
C GLU A 42 -14.05 -10.85 3.32
N VAL A 43 -12.71 -10.69 3.32
CA VAL A 43 -12.03 -9.71 2.50
C VAL A 43 -11.81 -10.32 1.12
N LYS A 44 -12.66 -9.97 0.19
CA LYS A 44 -12.62 -10.55 -1.17
C LYS A 44 -13.09 -9.55 -2.22
N ASP A 45 -12.74 -9.82 -3.47
CA ASP A 45 -13.14 -9.01 -4.63
C ASP A 45 -12.74 -7.55 -4.48
N LYS A 46 -11.45 -7.31 -4.13
CA LYS A 46 -10.91 -5.97 -3.88
C LYS A 46 -9.99 -5.51 -5.00
N GLU A 47 -10.04 -4.22 -5.30
CA GLU A 47 -9.03 -3.57 -6.11
C GLU A 47 -7.95 -3.00 -5.19
N PHE A 48 -6.69 -3.29 -5.46
CA PHE A 48 -5.56 -2.84 -4.66
C PHE A 48 -4.72 -1.81 -5.39
N TYR A 49 -4.36 -0.76 -4.65
CA TYR A 49 -3.36 0.24 -5.06
C TYR A 49 -2.28 0.32 -3.99
N TYR A 50 -1.04 0.54 -4.40
CA TYR A 50 0.09 0.57 -3.47
C TYR A 50 0.85 1.88 -3.57
N ILE A 51 1.24 2.43 -2.42
CA ILE A 51 2.08 3.63 -2.35
C ILE A 51 3.21 3.34 -1.36
N ALA A 52 4.44 3.55 -1.80
CA ALA A 52 5.61 3.48 -0.92
C ALA A 52 6.47 4.72 -1.12
N THR A 53 7.01 5.24 -0.02
CA THR A 53 7.98 6.35 -0.05
C THR A 53 9.29 5.90 0.57
N CYS A 54 10.40 6.30 -0.03
CA CYS A 54 11.72 5.82 0.34
C CYS A 54 12.76 6.94 0.24
N ALA A 55 13.68 7.01 1.19
CA ALA A 55 14.82 7.93 1.14
C ALA A 55 15.81 7.55 0.03
N GLU A 56 16.01 6.26 -0.18
CA GLU A 56 16.87 5.74 -1.23
C GLU A 56 16.33 6.10 -2.62
N ALA A 57 17.23 6.43 -3.54
CA ALA A 57 16.86 6.78 -4.90
C ALA A 57 16.84 5.60 -5.87
N GLU A 58 17.26 4.43 -5.41
CA GLU A 58 17.28 3.23 -6.26
C GLU A 58 15.94 2.50 -6.24
N PRO A 59 15.38 2.16 -7.40
CA PRO A 59 14.09 1.46 -7.49
C PRO A 59 14.03 0.15 -6.71
N LYS A 60 15.14 -0.58 -6.59
CA LYS A 60 15.18 -1.84 -5.84
C LYS A 60 14.88 -1.67 -4.35
N ALA A 61 15.03 -0.45 -3.81
CA ALA A 61 14.80 -0.19 -2.39
C ALA A 61 13.34 -0.38 -1.96
N VAL A 62 12.40 -0.35 -2.89
CA VAL A 62 10.97 -0.52 -2.61
C VAL A 62 10.44 -1.91 -2.96
N GLU A 63 11.25 -2.77 -3.55
CA GLU A 63 10.79 -4.09 -4.02
C GLU A 63 10.22 -4.96 -2.90
N THR A 64 10.90 -5.03 -1.76
CA THR A 64 10.41 -5.83 -0.62
C THR A 64 9.10 -5.28 -0.07
N THR A 65 8.96 -3.96 -0.02
CA THR A 65 7.72 -3.31 0.43
C THR A 65 6.55 -3.69 -0.49
N PHE A 66 6.73 -3.60 -1.79
CA PHE A 66 5.69 -4.01 -2.74
C PHE A 66 5.46 -5.52 -2.72
N ALA A 67 6.48 -6.33 -2.46
CA ALA A 67 6.31 -7.77 -2.28
C ALA A 67 5.43 -8.08 -1.07
N CYS A 68 5.56 -7.32 0.02
CA CYS A 68 4.69 -7.46 1.19
C CYS A 68 3.23 -7.13 0.87
N PHE A 69 3.00 -6.06 0.11
CA PHE A 69 1.65 -5.70 -0.33
C PHE A 69 1.05 -6.77 -1.24
N HIS A 70 1.84 -7.21 -2.22
CA HIS A 70 1.44 -8.28 -3.13
C HIS A 70 1.09 -9.57 -2.37
N GLY A 71 1.89 -9.93 -1.37
CA GLY A 71 1.64 -11.11 -0.55
C GLY A 71 0.28 -11.08 0.14
N TYR A 72 -0.12 -9.92 0.65
CA TYR A 72 -1.44 -9.76 1.23
C TYR A 72 -2.55 -9.88 0.17
N ALA A 73 -2.42 -9.15 -0.94
CA ALA A 73 -3.40 -9.20 -2.01
C ALA A 73 -3.53 -10.62 -2.60
N ASP A 74 -2.43 -11.35 -2.71
CA ASP A 74 -2.42 -12.73 -3.20
C ASP A 74 -3.23 -13.67 -2.31
N CYS A 75 -3.38 -13.35 -1.03
CA CYS A 75 -4.22 -14.10 -0.09
C CYS A 75 -5.69 -13.68 -0.11
N VAL A 76 -6.05 -12.64 -0.86
CA VAL A 76 -7.43 -12.14 -0.96
C VAL A 76 -8.08 -12.69 -2.22
N GLU A 77 -9.13 -13.48 -2.06
CA GLU A 77 -9.87 -14.05 -3.19
C GLU A 77 -10.44 -12.95 -4.08
N GLY A 78 -10.18 -13.02 -5.38
CA GLY A 78 -10.70 -12.05 -6.34
C GLY A 78 -9.98 -10.69 -6.31
N ALA A 79 -8.81 -10.61 -5.68
CA ALA A 79 -8.04 -9.36 -5.65
C ALA A 79 -7.48 -9.03 -7.04
N VAL A 80 -7.54 -7.74 -7.38
CA VAL A 80 -6.95 -7.20 -8.60
C VAL A 80 -6.01 -6.06 -8.22
N GLU A 81 -4.74 -6.19 -8.58
CA GLU A 81 -3.76 -5.12 -8.38
C GLU A 81 -3.86 -4.13 -9.53
N LYS A 82 -4.21 -2.88 -9.23
CA LYS A 82 -4.54 -1.86 -10.25
C LYS A 82 -3.40 -0.88 -10.51
N GLY A 83 -2.58 -0.60 -9.53
CA GLY A 83 -1.49 0.36 -9.71
C GLY A 83 -0.65 0.56 -8.47
N ARG A 84 0.51 1.19 -8.67
CA ARG A 84 1.43 1.49 -7.56
C ARG A 84 2.23 2.76 -7.83
N ILE A 85 2.63 3.42 -6.76
CA ILE A 85 3.50 4.59 -6.78
C ILE A 85 4.71 4.29 -5.91
N ALA A 86 5.90 4.41 -6.48
CA ALA A 86 7.17 4.30 -5.77
C ALA A 86 7.81 5.69 -5.66
N GLY A 87 7.56 6.39 -4.56
CA GLY A 87 8.15 7.69 -4.28
C GLY A 87 9.55 7.55 -3.71
N ILE A 88 10.54 7.36 -4.55
CA ILE A 88 11.93 7.13 -4.17
C ILE A 88 12.72 8.45 -4.08
N GLY A 89 13.81 8.46 -3.31
CA GLY A 89 14.67 9.63 -3.16
C GLY A 89 14.02 10.78 -2.40
N VAL A 90 13.05 10.53 -1.53
CA VAL A 90 12.33 11.54 -0.76
C VAL A 90 12.57 11.31 0.74
N TYR A 91 13.48 12.11 1.31
CA TYR A 91 13.89 11.96 2.70
C TYR A 91 13.29 13.01 3.63
N GLU A 92 13.42 14.30 3.26
CA GLU A 92 12.96 15.40 4.10
C GLU A 92 11.44 15.50 4.12
N ALA A 93 10.89 15.99 5.23
CA ALA A 93 9.45 16.22 5.35
C ALA A 93 8.97 17.16 4.26
N GLY A 94 7.96 16.74 3.51
CA GLY A 94 7.41 17.52 2.40
C GLY A 94 8.17 17.41 1.09
N ALA A 95 9.31 16.70 1.03
CA ALA A 95 10.09 16.55 -0.19
C ALA A 95 9.30 15.97 -1.36
N VAL A 96 8.31 15.14 -1.07
CA VAL A 96 7.47 14.48 -2.09
C VAL A 96 6.49 15.44 -2.78
N LYS A 97 6.18 16.59 -2.16
CA LYS A 97 5.10 17.49 -2.63
C LYS A 97 5.29 18.01 -4.05
N ASP A 98 6.53 18.37 -4.41
CA ASP A 98 6.85 18.96 -5.71
C ASP A 98 7.44 17.94 -6.69
N THR A 99 7.22 16.65 -6.44
CA THR A 99 7.71 15.57 -7.30
C THR A 99 6.63 15.10 -8.26
N GLU A 100 7.06 14.39 -9.30
CA GLU A 100 6.19 13.67 -10.21
C GLU A 100 5.33 12.61 -9.50
N TYR A 101 5.79 12.10 -8.35
CA TYR A 101 5.05 11.08 -7.58
C TYR A 101 3.74 11.61 -7.03
N MET A 102 3.73 12.84 -6.54
CA MET A 102 2.50 13.47 -6.05
C MET A 102 1.48 13.61 -7.17
N LYS A 103 1.93 14.05 -8.34
CA LYS A 103 1.09 14.18 -9.53
C LYS A 103 0.56 12.82 -10.00
N ALA A 104 1.44 11.82 -10.05
CA ALA A 104 1.06 10.46 -10.42
C ALA A 104 0.02 9.87 -9.47
N ALA A 105 0.18 10.11 -8.16
CA ALA A 105 -0.79 9.66 -7.15
C ALA A 105 -2.16 10.34 -7.34
N TYR A 106 -2.16 11.64 -7.63
CA TYR A 106 -3.38 12.38 -7.91
C TYR A 106 -4.11 11.82 -9.14
N GLU A 107 -3.38 11.59 -10.23
CA GLU A 107 -3.96 11.03 -11.46
C GLU A 107 -4.47 9.60 -11.25
N MET A 108 -3.74 8.79 -10.48
CA MET A 108 -4.17 7.45 -10.12
C MET A 108 -5.48 7.49 -9.31
N GLY A 109 -5.59 8.41 -8.36
CA GLY A 109 -6.80 8.60 -7.56
C GLY A 109 -8.01 9.00 -8.39
N LYS A 110 -7.81 9.77 -9.46
CA LYS A 110 -8.88 10.15 -10.38
C LYS A 110 -9.43 8.97 -11.20
N SER A 111 -8.64 7.92 -11.35
CA SER A 111 -9.04 6.74 -12.14
C SER A 111 -9.76 5.66 -11.32
N VAL A 112 -9.83 5.86 -10.01
CA VAL A 112 -10.48 4.90 -9.09
C VAL A 112 -12.00 4.93 -9.19
#